data_b602c6b2a61f369439bf42a57b64ee18
#
_entry.id   b602c6b2a61f369439bf42a57b64ee18
#
_cell.length_a   1.000
_cell.length_b   1.000
_cell.length_c   1.000
_cell.angle_alpha   90.00
_cell.angle_beta   90.00
_cell.angle_gamma   90.00
#
_symmetry.space_group_name_H-M   'P 1'
#
loop_
_entity.id
_entity.type
_entity.pdbx_description
1 polymer ?
#
loop_
_entity_poly.entity_id
_entity_poly.type
_entity_poly.pdbx_seq_one_letter_code
_entity_poly.pdbx_strand_id
1 'polypeptide(L)'
;VQNGRTTRMSFSRINEVIGMPNLIEIQKNSYNWFLQEGLHEVFHDIAAIEDYTGNLVLEFIDYRLDKNPKYTIKECKERDATYAAPLYVTARLLNKQTGEVKEQEIFMGDFPLMTDSGTFISNGAERAIVSQLVRSPGVFYGSSKDRTGKDLFTATMNPNRGAWLEYETDSQDVFYVRIDKNRKLPVTTLIRALGLSSDEQIKQFFGDSEPKINASLEKDITHNTEEGLLEVYRKLRPGEPPTVESSRAHLDSLFFDARRYDLARFGRYKMNNKLALARRIAGYKAAEDIIAPLTGELLVAQGEK
;
A
#
# COMPACT_ATOMS: atom_id res chain seq x y z
N VAL A 1 25.36 -18.70 33.52
CA VAL A 1 24.58 -18.52 32.29
C VAL A 1 25.06 -17.25 31.60
N GLN A 2 25.48 -17.37 30.35
CA GLN A 2 25.91 -16.22 29.54
C GLN A 2 24.69 -15.58 28.90
N ASN A 3 24.45 -14.31 29.19
CA ASN A 3 23.34 -13.55 28.62
C ASN A 3 23.89 -12.27 27.97
N GLY A 4 24.05 -12.29 26.66
CA GLY A 4 24.76 -11.26 25.93
C GLY A 4 26.22 -11.10 26.35
N ARG A 5 26.61 -9.87 26.74
CA ARG A 5 27.98 -9.57 27.22
C ARG A 5 28.20 -9.84 28.70
N THR A 6 27.19 -10.24 29.45
CA THR A 6 27.25 -10.39 30.90
C THR A 6 27.14 -11.85 31.29
N THR A 7 28.05 -12.31 32.13
CA THR A 7 27.96 -13.64 32.75
C THR A 7 27.22 -13.54 34.06
N ARG A 8 26.11 -14.25 34.18
CA ARG A 8 25.28 -14.28 35.38
C ARG A 8 25.40 -15.63 36.07
N MET A 9 25.48 -15.63 37.40
CA MET A 9 25.43 -16.84 38.19
C MET A 9 23.97 -17.26 38.37
N SER A 10 23.63 -18.50 38.00
CA SER A 10 22.29 -19.06 38.19
C SER A 10 22.18 -19.80 39.50
N PHE A 11 21.21 -19.47 40.32
CA PHE A 11 20.86 -20.18 41.57
C PHE A 11 19.61 -21.06 41.38
N SER A 12 19.22 -21.30 40.12
CA SER A 12 18.10 -22.17 39.81
C SER A 12 18.40 -23.64 40.16
N ARG A 13 17.41 -24.32 40.73
CA ARG A 13 17.45 -25.77 40.98
C ARG A 13 17.03 -26.58 39.75
N ILE A 14 16.50 -25.96 38.75
CA ILE A 14 16.02 -26.57 37.50
C ILE A 14 16.99 -26.14 36.41
N ASN A 15 17.46 -27.07 35.60
CA ASN A 15 18.29 -26.79 34.46
C ASN A 15 17.51 -25.94 33.44
N GLU A 16 18.18 -24.94 32.89
CA GLU A 16 17.59 -24.08 31.86
C GLU A 16 17.34 -24.92 30.60
N VAL A 17 16.04 -25.07 30.23
CA VAL A 17 15.65 -25.86 29.06
C VAL A 17 15.60 -25.00 27.81
N ILE A 18 15.25 -23.72 27.97
CA ILE A 18 15.16 -22.73 26.89
C ILE A 18 15.96 -21.51 27.30
N GLY A 19 16.85 -21.05 26.43
CA GLY A 19 17.62 -19.81 26.64
C GLY A 19 16.71 -18.60 26.78
N MET A 20 17.17 -17.60 27.55
CA MET A 20 16.42 -16.36 27.72
C MET A 20 16.30 -15.66 26.37
N PRO A 21 15.07 -15.31 25.92
CA PRO A 21 14.88 -14.62 24.63
C PRO A 21 15.55 -13.24 24.64
N ASN A 22 16.07 -12.84 23.49
CA ASN A 22 16.62 -11.50 23.32
C ASN A 22 15.47 -10.50 23.12
N LEU A 23 15.16 -9.71 24.14
CA LEU A 23 14.01 -8.77 24.12
C LEU A 23 14.15 -7.61 23.12
N ILE A 24 15.37 -7.35 22.61
CA ILE A 24 15.65 -6.31 21.61
C ILE A 24 15.90 -6.88 20.21
N GLU A 25 15.64 -8.18 20.02
CA GLU A 25 15.87 -8.84 18.74
C GLU A 25 15.00 -8.27 17.62
N ILE A 26 13.75 -7.92 17.92
CA ILE A 26 12.81 -7.33 16.95
C ILE A 26 13.39 -6.04 16.38
N GLN A 27 13.90 -5.13 17.22
CA GLN A 27 14.46 -3.85 16.80
C GLN A 27 15.73 -4.07 15.96
N LYS A 28 16.62 -4.96 16.41
CA LYS A 28 17.89 -5.26 15.71
C LYS A 28 17.63 -5.91 14.35
N ASN A 29 16.76 -6.90 14.30
CA ASN A 29 16.42 -7.58 13.04
C ASN A 29 15.74 -6.64 12.05
N SER A 30 14.82 -5.78 12.52
CA SER A 30 14.19 -4.78 11.70
C SER A 30 15.19 -3.78 11.12
N TYR A 31 16.15 -3.31 11.93
CA TYR A 31 17.19 -2.39 11.46
C TYR A 31 18.16 -3.05 10.48
N ASN A 32 18.56 -4.30 10.75
CA ASN A 32 19.40 -5.05 9.83
C ASN A 32 18.72 -5.32 8.49
N TRP A 33 17.45 -5.71 8.52
CA TRP A 33 16.65 -5.85 7.31
C TRP A 33 16.57 -4.54 6.54
N PHE A 34 16.33 -3.43 7.25
CA PHE A 34 16.25 -2.11 6.61
C PHE A 34 17.57 -1.73 5.93
N LEU A 35 18.72 -2.03 6.56
CA LEU A 35 20.03 -1.77 5.97
C LEU A 35 20.36 -2.72 4.80
N GLN A 36 19.85 -3.95 4.78
CA GLN A 36 20.20 -4.94 3.76
C GLN A 36 19.24 -4.94 2.57
N GLU A 37 17.95 -4.73 2.82
CA GLU A 37 16.89 -4.83 1.82
C GLU A 37 16.08 -3.54 1.70
N GLY A 38 15.67 -2.96 2.82
CA GLY A 38 14.74 -1.82 2.82
C GLY A 38 15.29 -0.58 2.13
N LEU A 39 16.58 -0.28 2.26
CA LEU A 39 17.22 0.82 1.53
C LEU A 39 17.26 0.55 0.03
N HIS A 40 17.51 -0.67 -0.42
CA HIS A 40 17.43 -1.04 -1.83
C HIS A 40 16.02 -0.86 -2.38
N GLU A 41 14.99 -1.29 -1.63
CA GLU A 41 13.59 -1.07 -2.02
C GLU A 41 13.28 0.43 -2.17
N VAL A 42 13.70 1.26 -1.21
CA VAL A 42 13.47 2.71 -1.26
C VAL A 42 14.16 3.35 -2.46
N PHE A 43 15.42 3.02 -2.72
CA PHE A 43 16.14 3.56 -3.87
C PHE A 43 15.57 3.06 -5.20
N HIS A 44 15.10 1.82 -5.26
CA HIS A 44 14.42 1.29 -6.44
C HIS A 44 13.07 1.96 -6.68
N ASP A 45 12.30 2.25 -5.64
CA ASP A 45 11.00 2.94 -5.75
C ASP A 45 11.15 4.41 -6.22
N ILE A 46 12.28 5.05 -5.86
CA ILE A 46 12.62 6.41 -6.30
C ILE A 46 13.32 6.40 -7.66
N ALA A 47 13.91 5.26 -8.07
CA ALA A 47 14.71 5.14 -9.28
C ALA A 47 13.94 5.54 -10.54
N ALA A 48 14.73 5.95 -11.58
CA ALA A 48 14.25 6.48 -12.84
C ALA A 48 13.56 7.85 -12.70
N ILE A 49 14.29 8.81 -12.13
CA ILE A 49 13.89 10.22 -12.20
C ILE A 49 14.23 10.71 -13.63
N GLU A 50 13.18 10.89 -14.43
CA GLU A 50 13.31 11.40 -15.78
C GLU A 50 13.19 12.92 -15.81
N ASP A 51 13.93 13.57 -16.71
CA ASP A 51 13.76 14.98 -16.98
C ASP A 51 12.44 15.23 -17.75
N TYR A 52 12.05 16.50 -17.90
CA TYR A 52 10.82 16.88 -18.61
C TYR A 52 10.79 16.39 -20.06
N THR A 53 11.94 16.24 -20.71
CA THR A 53 12.06 15.77 -22.09
C THR A 53 12.17 14.25 -22.21
N GLY A 54 12.34 13.53 -21.08
CA GLY A 54 12.55 12.09 -21.03
C GLY A 54 13.91 11.63 -21.57
N ASN A 55 14.84 12.55 -21.83
CA ASN A 55 16.14 12.25 -22.40
C ASN A 55 17.21 11.91 -21.36
N LEU A 56 17.11 12.49 -20.18
CA LEU A 56 18.01 12.23 -19.07
C LEU A 56 17.29 11.40 -18.01
N VAL A 57 17.93 10.32 -17.59
CA VAL A 57 17.41 9.43 -16.55
C VAL A 57 18.45 9.32 -15.44
N LEU A 58 18.04 9.64 -14.21
CA LEU A 58 18.85 9.46 -13.02
C LEU A 58 18.38 8.21 -12.27
N GLU A 59 19.29 7.28 -12.04
CA GLU A 59 19.05 6.03 -11.32
C GLU A 59 19.97 5.91 -10.12
N PHE A 60 19.48 5.29 -9.05
CA PHE A 60 20.28 4.89 -7.90
C PHE A 60 20.52 3.38 -7.96
N ILE A 61 21.80 2.99 -8.06
CA ILE A 61 22.17 1.58 -8.32
C ILE A 61 22.48 0.84 -7.04
N ASP A 62 23.30 1.44 -6.20
CA ASP A 62 23.80 0.81 -4.99
C ASP A 62 24.09 1.87 -3.92
N TYR A 63 24.25 1.44 -2.68
CA TYR A 63 24.61 2.33 -1.58
C TYR A 63 25.67 1.69 -0.69
N ARG A 64 26.43 2.54 -0.03
CA ARG A 64 27.43 2.16 0.94
C ARG A 64 27.28 3.00 2.21
N LEU A 65 27.02 2.34 3.30
CA LEU A 65 27.06 2.97 4.64
C LEU A 65 28.46 2.79 5.21
N ASP A 66 29.10 3.87 5.62
CA ASP A 66 30.38 3.80 6.28
C ASP A 66 30.23 3.12 7.66
N LYS A 67 31.19 2.27 8.00
CA LYS A 67 31.21 1.56 9.29
C LYS A 67 31.75 2.41 10.44
N ASN A 68 32.40 3.52 10.12
CA ASN A 68 33.07 4.38 11.10
C ASN A 68 32.20 5.59 11.44
N PRO A 69 31.53 5.60 12.61
CA PRO A 69 30.79 6.78 13.04
C PRO A 69 31.74 7.92 13.35
N LYS A 70 31.27 9.16 13.12
CA LYS A 70 32.03 10.37 13.37
C LYS A 70 32.40 10.57 14.83
N TYR A 71 31.51 10.16 15.74
CA TYR A 71 31.68 10.21 17.19
C TYR A 71 31.29 8.89 17.82
N THR A 72 31.91 8.57 18.95
CA THR A 72 31.51 7.43 19.76
C THR A 72 30.16 7.70 20.46
N ILE A 73 29.50 6.65 20.92
CA ILE A 73 28.22 6.75 21.64
C ILE A 73 28.32 7.71 22.84
N LYS A 74 29.44 7.65 23.57
CA LYS A 74 29.67 8.51 24.74
C LYS A 74 29.82 9.97 24.33
N GLU A 75 30.64 10.23 23.33
CA GLU A 75 30.85 11.60 22.80
C GLU A 75 29.57 12.20 22.23
N CYS A 76 28.72 11.39 21.58
CA CYS A 76 27.42 11.87 21.08
C CYS A 76 26.54 12.36 22.23
N LYS A 77 26.50 11.65 23.36
CA LYS A 77 25.74 12.05 24.54
C LYS A 77 26.31 13.31 25.24
N GLU A 78 27.63 13.45 25.25
CA GLU A 78 28.30 14.60 25.87
C GLU A 78 28.24 15.88 25.02
N ARG A 79 28.18 15.72 23.69
CA ARG A 79 28.21 16.85 22.72
C ARG A 79 26.86 17.15 22.10
N ASP A 80 25.78 16.56 22.57
CA ASP A 80 24.44 16.67 21.98
C ASP A 80 24.43 16.36 20.47
N ALA A 81 25.25 15.39 20.06
CA ALA A 81 25.39 14.96 18.67
C ALA A 81 24.54 13.72 18.37
N THR A 82 24.34 13.45 17.07
CA THR A 82 23.66 12.24 16.58
C THR A 82 24.68 11.16 16.27
N TYR A 83 24.43 9.93 16.76
CA TYR A 83 25.24 8.76 16.42
C TYR A 83 24.89 8.29 15.02
N ALA A 84 25.73 8.64 14.03
CA ALA A 84 25.49 8.45 12.63
C ALA A 84 26.78 8.15 11.87
N ALA A 85 26.65 7.58 10.69
CA ALA A 85 27.73 7.37 9.73
C ALA A 85 27.32 7.89 8.33
N PRO A 86 28.32 8.29 7.50
CA PRO A 86 28.05 8.74 6.15
C PRO A 86 27.43 7.66 5.27
N LEU A 87 26.35 8.03 4.57
CA LEU A 87 25.74 7.21 3.54
C LEU A 87 26.13 7.75 2.17
N TYR A 88 26.69 6.89 1.35
CA TYR A 88 27.04 7.16 -0.04
C TYR A 88 26.13 6.33 -0.95
N VAL A 89 25.75 6.91 -2.07
CA VAL A 89 24.88 6.25 -3.06
C VAL A 89 25.54 6.36 -4.42
N THR A 90 25.61 5.27 -5.15
CA THR A 90 26.06 5.24 -6.53
C THR A 90 24.91 5.66 -7.45
N ALA A 91 25.02 6.86 -7.97
CA ALA A 91 24.07 7.41 -8.92
C ALA A 91 24.58 7.22 -10.35
N ARG A 92 23.68 6.82 -11.26
CA ARG A 92 23.90 6.70 -12.69
C ARG A 92 23.04 7.71 -13.42
N LEU A 93 23.66 8.51 -14.25
CA LEU A 93 22.99 9.41 -15.19
C LEU A 93 23.11 8.83 -16.59
N LEU A 94 21.97 8.50 -17.18
CA LEU A 94 21.86 8.01 -18.57
C LEU A 94 21.32 9.12 -19.47
N ASN A 95 22.03 9.44 -20.54
CA ASN A 95 21.54 10.26 -21.62
C ASN A 95 21.05 9.36 -22.76
N LYS A 96 19.72 9.28 -22.94
CA LYS A 96 19.09 8.41 -23.96
C LYS A 96 19.40 8.85 -25.40
N GLN A 97 19.72 10.13 -25.63
CA GLN A 97 20.03 10.63 -26.98
C GLN A 97 21.44 10.28 -27.41
N THR A 98 22.42 10.45 -26.53
CA THR A 98 23.84 10.21 -26.83
C THR A 98 24.28 8.81 -26.46
N GLY A 99 23.50 8.07 -25.66
CA GLY A 99 23.89 6.78 -25.08
C GLY A 99 24.99 6.91 -24.01
N GLU A 100 25.32 8.12 -23.58
CA GLU A 100 26.34 8.36 -22.57
C GLU A 100 25.85 7.98 -21.19
N VAL A 101 26.65 7.22 -20.45
CA VAL A 101 26.38 6.81 -19.07
C VAL A 101 27.46 7.38 -18.17
N LYS A 102 27.06 8.10 -17.12
CA LYS A 102 27.96 8.60 -16.07
C LYS A 102 27.55 8.01 -14.73
N GLU A 103 28.49 7.37 -14.05
CA GLU A 103 28.32 6.85 -12.71
C GLU A 103 29.23 7.60 -11.73
N GLN A 104 28.66 7.95 -10.58
CA GLN A 104 29.40 8.62 -9.52
C GLN A 104 28.84 8.25 -8.16
N GLU A 105 29.73 8.04 -7.18
CA GLU A 105 29.35 7.91 -5.78
C GLU A 105 29.07 9.31 -5.20
N ILE A 106 27.88 9.49 -4.61
CA ILE A 106 27.42 10.77 -4.06
C ILE A 106 27.18 10.61 -2.57
N PHE A 107 27.67 11.57 -1.78
CA PHE A 107 27.33 11.66 -0.37
C PHE A 107 25.87 12.12 -0.22
N MET A 108 25.02 11.26 0.38
CA MET A 108 23.61 11.56 0.61
C MET A 108 23.33 12.23 1.95
N GLY A 109 24.16 11.96 2.94
CA GLY A 109 24.03 12.50 4.29
C GLY A 109 24.49 11.54 5.37
N ASP A 110 24.39 11.99 6.61
CA ASP A 110 24.70 11.15 7.77
C ASP A 110 23.47 10.31 8.14
N PHE A 111 23.66 8.99 8.17
CA PHE A 111 22.60 8.03 8.47
C PHE A 111 22.69 7.54 9.91
N PRO A 112 21.59 7.58 10.72
CA PRO A 112 21.60 7.18 12.10
C PRO A 112 21.96 5.70 12.29
N LEU A 113 22.88 5.41 13.19
CA LEU A 113 23.30 4.06 13.55
C LEU A 113 22.59 3.58 14.81
N MET A 114 22.22 2.31 14.82
CA MET A 114 21.68 1.65 16.00
C MET A 114 22.79 1.27 16.96
N THR A 115 22.59 1.52 18.24
CA THR A 115 23.49 1.08 19.30
C THR A 115 23.36 -0.42 19.58
N ASP A 116 24.29 -1.00 20.32
CA ASP A 116 24.24 -2.41 20.75
C ASP A 116 22.98 -2.72 21.59
N SER A 117 22.41 -1.72 22.26
CA SER A 117 21.17 -1.83 23.06
C SER A 117 19.89 -1.67 22.24
N GLY A 118 19.97 -1.54 20.91
CA GLY A 118 18.80 -1.41 20.03
C GLY A 118 18.17 -0.02 20.05
N THR A 119 18.94 1.00 20.44
CA THR A 119 18.50 2.39 20.53
C THR A 119 19.23 3.26 19.51
N PHE A 120 18.74 4.49 19.30
CA PHE A 120 19.38 5.53 18.50
C PHE A 120 19.72 6.71 19.40
N ILE A 121 20.83 7.41 19.10
CA ILE A 121 21.16 8.66 19.76
C ILE A 121 20.95 9.79 18.77
N SER A 122 20.01 10.65 19.08
CA SER A 122 19.68 11.83 18.27
C SER A 122 19.79 13.09 19.14
N ASN A 123 20.69 13.99 18.75
CA ASN A 123 20.99 15.21 19.50
C ASN A 123 21.27 14.92 20.97
N GLY A 124 22.14 13.97 21.26
CA GLY A 124 22.53 13.54 22.60
C GLY A 124 21.51 12.69 23.36
N ALA A 125 20.24 12.67 22.94
CA ALA A 125 19.19 11.92 23.59
C ALA A 125 19.11 10.47 23.02
N GLU A 126 19.12 9.49 23.91
CA GLU A 126 18.91 8.09 23.55
C GLU A 126 17.42 7.81 23.37
N ARG A 127 17.06 7.26 22.20
CA ARG A 127 15.68 7.01 21.79
C ARG A 127 15.55 5.58 21.29
N ALA A 128 14.44 4.94 21.62
CA ALA A 128 14.05 3.65 21.07
C ALA A 128 12.89 3.82 20.10
N ILE A 129 12.95 3.11 18.97
CA ILE A 129 11.83 3.00 18.05
C ILE A 129 10.95 1.86 18.54
N VAL A 130 9.71 2.17 18.87
CA VAL A 130 8.74 1.18 19.33
C VAL A 130 7.94 0.67 18.14
N SER A 131 7.87 -0.66 17.99
CA SER A 131 7.04 -1.29 16.97
C SER A 131 5.56 -0.94 17.18
N GLN A 132 4.88 -0.56 16.12
CA GLN A 132 3.47 -0.23 16.14
C GLN A 132 2.68 -1.21 15.31
N LEU A 133 1.55 -1.67 15.85
CA LEU A 133 0.59 -2.48 15.10
C LEU A 133 -0.26 -1.55 14.25
N VAL A 134 -0.24 -1.76 12.96
CA VAL A 134 -1.06 -1.05 11.98
C VAL A 134 -1.96 -2.04 11.25
N ARG A 135 -3.10 -1.55 10.74
CA ARG A 135 -3.95 -2.35 9.89
C ARG A 135 -3.20 -2.67 8.59
N SER A 136 -3.07 -3.94 8.25
CA SER A 136 -2.37 -4.34 7.02
C SER A 136 -3.10 -3.85 5.78
N PRO A 137 -2.37 -3.56 4.69
CA PRO A 137 -2.99 -3.30 3.40
C PRO A 137 -3.88 -4.47 2.96
N GLY A 138 -4.95 -4.17 2.24
CA GLY A 138 -5.88 -5.17 1.71
C GLY A 138 -7.34 -4.73 1.80
N VAL A 139 -8.24 -5.65 1.50
CA VAL A 139 -9.68 -5.44 1.58
C VAL A 139 -10.25 -6.16 2.80
N PHE A 140 -11.07 -5.45 3.57
CA PHE A 140 -11.74 -5.95 4.77
C PHE A 140 -13.23 -5.87 4.57
N TYR A 141 -13.92 -7.00 4.70
CA TYR A 141 -15.37 -7.09 4.62
C TYR A 141 -15.96 -7.17 6.02
N GLY A 142 -17.09 -6.50 6.21
CA GLY A 142 -17.85 -6.53 7.44
C GLY A 142 -19.35 -6.62 7.16
N SER A 143 -20.09 -7.08 8.13
CA SER A 143 -21.56 -7.04 8.14
C SER A 143 -22.05 -6.56 9.49
N SER A 144 -23.13 -5.79 9.49
CA SER A 144 -23.81 -5.32 10.68
C SER A 144 -25.33 -5.40 10.45
N LYS A 145 -26.11 -5.48 11.52
CA LYS A 145 -27.58 -5.45 11.42
C LYS A 145 -28.09 -4.06 11.70
N ASP A 146 -29.01 -3.60 10.86
CA ASP A 146 -29.78 -2.38 11.10
C ASP A 146 -30.81 -2.61 12.23
N ARG A 147 -31.44 -1.54 12.70
CA ARG A 147 -32.51 -1.58 13.73
C ARG A 147 -33.68 -2.48 13.35
N THR A 148 -33.91 -2.68 12.06
CA THR A 148 -34.93 -3.57 11.51
C THR A 148 -34.49 -5.03 11.38
N GLY A 149 -33.24 -5.37 11.73
CA GLY A 149 -32.65 -6.70 11.56
C GLY A 149 -32.09 -7.01 10.18
N LYS A 150 -32.15 -6.04 9.23
CA LYS A 150 -31.57 -6.17 7.88
C LYS A 150 -30.07 -6.15 7.94
N ASP A 151 -29.42 -7.04 7.17
CA ASP A 151 -27.96 -7.09 7.07
C ASP A 151 -27.45 -5.94 6.19
N LEU A 152 -26.55 -5.13 6.74
CA LEU A 152 -25.80 -4.09 6.07
C LEU A 152 -24.38 -4.57 5.87
N PHE A 153 -23.86 -4.38 4.68
CA PHE A 153 -22.52 -4.81 4.29
C PHE A 153 -21.58 -3.63 4.17
N THR A 154 -20.37 -3.84 4.61
CA THR A 154 -19.28 -2.86 4.47
C THR A 154 -18.05 -3.52 3.86
N ALA A 155 -17.31 -2.77 3.06
CA ALA A 155 -16.01 -3.18 2.57
C ALA A 155 -15.05 -2.00 2.67
N THR A 156 -13.90 -2.21 3.27
CA THR A 156 -12.86 -1.17 3.38
C THR A 156 -11.63 -1.63 2.63
N MET A 157 -11.24 -0.88 1.62
CA MET A 157 -9.98 -1.05 0.91
C MET A 157 -8.94 -0.15 1.56
N ASN A 158 -7.97 -0.76 2.21
CA ASN A 158 -6.87 -0.08 2.89
C ASN A 158 -5.59 -0.25 2.07
N PRO A 159 -5.06 0.80 1.43
CA PRO A 159 -3.77 0.74 0.76
C PRO A 159 -2.62 0.81 1.78
N ASN A 160 -1.42 0.47 1.35
CA ASN A 160 -0.20 0.74 2.10
C ASN A 160 0.11 2.24 2.11
N ARG A 161 -0.13 2.89 0.97
CA ARG A 161 0.00 4.33 0.77
C ARG A 161 -1.13 4.81 -0.13
N GLY A 162 -1.81 5.90 0.24
CA GLY A 162 -2.86 6.52 -0.55
C GLY A 162 -4.22 6.56 0.14
N ALA A 163 -5.23 6.93 -0.62
CA ALA A 163 -6.60 7.13 -0.16
C ALA A 163 -7.32 5.82 0.17
N TRP A 164 -8.06 5.80 1.27
CA TRP A 164 -8.91 4.68 1.65
C TRP A 164 -10.21 4.72 0.86
N LEU A 165 -10.72 3.56 0.48
CA LEU A 165 -12.05 3.39 -0.08
C LEU A 165 -12.91 2.59 0.89
N GLU A 166 -13.97 3.21 1.36
CA GLU A 166 -14.94 2.58 2.25
C GLU A 166 -16.27 2.46 1.51
N TYR A 167 -16.74 1.24 1.37
CA TYR A 167 -18.00 0.89 0.75
C TYR A 167 -19.01 0.50 1.82
N GLU A 168 -20.24 1.00 1.71
CA GLU A 168 -21.32 0.67 2.64
C GLU A 168 -22.66 0.53 1.91
N THR A 169 -23.49 -0.42 2.34
CA THR A 169 -24.88 -0.50 1.93
C THR A 169 -25.76 0.14 3.00
N ASP A 170 -26.84 0.81 2.59
CA ASP A 170 -27.83 1.36 3.51
C ASP A 170 -29.09 0.47 3.63
N SER A 171 -30.02 0.89 4.45
CA SER A 171 -31.31 0.20 4.64
C SER A 171 -32.19 0.15 3.38
N GLN A 172 -31.94 1.01 2.41
CA GLN A 172 -32.65 1.07 1.12
C GLN A 172 -31.93 0.28 0.00
N ASP A 173 -30.95 -0.54 0.35
CA ASP A 173 -30.07 -1.28 -0.58
C ASP A 173 -29.21 -0.42 -1.50
N VAL A 174 -29.09 0.87 -1.21
CA VAL A 174 -28.21 1.76 -1.96
C VAL A 174 -26.76 1.50 -1.54
N PHE A 175 -25.91 1.36 -2.53
CA PHE A 175 -24.50 1.12 -2.35
C PHE A 175 -23.71 2.41 -2.45
N TYR A 176 -23.10 2.81 -1.34
CA TYR A 176 -22.33 4.05 -1.25
C TYR A 176 -20.84 3.78 -1.18
N VAL A 177 -20.07 4.73 -1.65
CA VAL A 177 -18.62 4.78 -1.49
C VAL A 177 -18.21 6.07 -0.79
N ARG A 178 -17.19 5.96 0.04
CA ARG A 178 -16.54 7.08 0.71
C ARG A 178 -15.05 7.01 0.38
N ILE A 179 -14.51 8.11 -0.09
CA ILE A 179 -13.08 8.27 -0.40
C ILE A 179 -12.44 9.01 0.77
N ASP A 180 -11.53 8.37 1.47
CA ASP A 180 -10.99 8.81 2.76
C ASP A 180 -12.11 9.11 3.77
N LYS A 181 -12.03 10.23 4.45
CA LYS A 181 -13.01 10.69 5.44
C LYS A 181 -14.08 11.61 4.84
N ASN A 182 -14.17 11.71 3.53
CA ASN A 182 -15.11 12.59 2.85
C ASN A 182 -16.55 12.09 2.92
N ARG A 183 -17.48 12.92 2.43
CA ARG A 183 -18.91 12.57 2.38
C ARG A 183 -19.15 11.43 1.40
N LYS A 184 -20.04 10.52 1.76
CA LYS A 184 -20.43 9.40 0.90
C LYS A 184 -21.13 9.86 -0.38
N LEU A 185 -20.96 9.09 -1.42
CA LEU A 185 -21.62 9.25 -2.71
C LEU A 185 -22.08 7.88 -3.22
N PRO A 186 -23.11 7.80 -4.10
CA PRO A 186 -23.49 6.53 -4.70
C PRO A 186 -22.30 5.90 -5.42
N VAL A 187 -22.14 4.58 -5.32
CA VAL A 187 -21.02 3.88 -5.96
C VAL A 187 -21.02 4.06 -7.48
N THR A 188 -22.22 4.18 -8.07
CA THR A 188 -22.41 4.40 -9.51
C THR A 188 -21.78 5.69 -10.00
N THR A 189 -21.81 6.77 -9.19
CA THR A 189 -21.12 8.02 -9.51
C THR A 189 -19.60 7.80 -9.66
N LEU A 190 -18.97 7.01 -8.76
CA LEU A 190 -17.55 6.67 -8.87
C LEU A 190 -17.30 5.76 -10.08
N ILE A 191 -18.18 4.78 -10.34
CA ILE A 191 -18.07 3.87 -11.48
C ILE A 191 -18.12 4.66 -12.80
N ARG A 192 -19.01 5.67 -12.91
CA ARG A 192 -19.06 6.56 -14.07
C ARG A 192 -17.78 7.37 -14.22
N ALA A 193 -17.29 7.93 -13.11
CA ALA A 193 -16.00 8.66 -13.11
C ALA A 193 -14.83 7.80 -13.57
N LEU A 194 -14.86 6.48 -13.32
CA LEU A 194 -13.87 5.52 -13.75
C LEU A 194 -14.02 5.03 -15.21
N GLY A 195 -15.13 5.43 -15.91
CA GLY A 195 -15.27 5.21 -17.35
C GLY A 195 -16.51 4.47 -17.82
N LEU A 196 -17.30 3.82 -16.94
CA LEU A 196 -18.58 3.23 -17.33
C LEU A 196 -19.66 4.30 -17.35
N SER A 197 -19.88 4.90 -18.50
CA SER A 197 -20.66 6.15 -18.65
C SER A 197 -22.17 5.95 -18.48
N SER A 198 -22.76 4.98 -19.18
CA SER A 198 -24.22 4.82 -19.22
C SER A 198 -24.74 3.77 -18.23
N ASP A 199 -26.05 3.86 -17.93
CA ASP A 199 -26.73 2.88 -17.06
C ASP A 199 -26.68 1.48 -17.65
N GLU A 200 -26.79 1.37 -18.97
CA GLU A 200 -26.73 0.09 -19.69
C GLU A 200 -25.34 -0.54 -19.54
N GLN A 201 -24.28 0.24 -19.66
CA GLN A 201 -22.91 -0.27 -19.46
C GLN A 201 -22.69 -0.76 -18.03
N ILE A 202 -23.19 -0.02 -17.04
CA ILE A 202 -23.10 -0.41 -15.64
C ILE A 202 -23.88 -1.72 -15.40
N LYS A 203 -25.12 -1.81 -15.90
CA LYS A 203 -25.94 -3.01 -15.78
C LYS A 203 -25.34 -4.21 -16.52
N GLN A 204 -24.80 -4.01 -17.71
CA GLN A 204 -24.12 -5.06 -18.46
C GLN A 204 -22.89 -5.60 -17.69
N PHE A 205 -22.16 -4.72 -17.00
CA PHE A 205 -20.95 -5.12 -16.26
C PHE A 205 -21.27 -5.84 -14.95
N PHE A 206 -22.26 -5.37 -14.18
CA PHE A 206 -22.59 -5.91 -12.85
C PHE A 206 -23.75 -6.89 -12.85
N GLY A 207 -24.53 -6.95 -13.91
CA GLY A 207 -25.74 -7.74 -14.04
C GLY A 207 -27.03 -6.91 -13.90
N ASP A 208 -27.96 -7.12 -14.84
CA ASP A 208 -29.24 -6.37 -14.88
C ASP A 208 -30.13 -6.62 -13.66
N SER A 209 -29.99 -7.77 -13.02
CA SER A 209 -30.82 -8.19 -11.89
C SER A 209 -30.24 -7.83 -10.53
N GLU A 210 -29.11 -7.13 -10.45
CA GLU A 210 -28.48 -6.78 -9.17
C GLU A 210 -29.23 -5.61 -8.47
N PRO A 211 -30.01 -5.90 -7.40
CA PRO A 211 -30.93 -4.90 -6.82
C PRO A 211 -30.19 -3.70 -6.20
N LYS A 212 -28.97 -3.92 -5.66
CA LYS A 212 -28.21 -2.84 -5.03
C LYS A 212 -27.62 -1.87 -6.03
N ILE A 213 -27.25 -2.34 -7.21
CA ILE A 213 -26.80 -1.48 -8.31
C ILE A 213 -27.97 -0.68 -8.85
N ASN A 214 -29.15 -1.29 -9.06
CA ASN A 214 -30.34 -0.60 -9.53
C ASN A 214 -30.78 0.48 -8.55
N ALA A 215 -30.86 0.19 -7.24
CA ALA A 215 -31.17 1.18 -6.22
C ALA A 215 -30.12 2.31 -6.14
N SER A 216 -28.86 2.01 -6.44
CA SER A 216 -27.80 3.02 -6.48
C SER A 216 -27.92 3.92 -7.70
N LEU A 217 -28.30 3.39 -8.87
CA LEU A 217 -28.57 4.15 -10.09
C LEU A 217 -29.75 5.13 -9.90
N GLU A 218 -30.82 4.72 -9.19
CA GLU A 218 -31.95 5.59 -8.89
C GLU A 218 -31.57 6.78 -7.98
N LYS A 219 -30.56 6.62 -7.14
CA LYS A 219 -30.05 7.69 -6.26
C LYS A 219 -28.94 8.53 -6.88
N ASP A 220 -28.38 8.08 -7.98
CA ASP A 220 -27.31 8.78 -8.68
C ASP A 220 -27.92 9.93 -9.51
N ILE A 221 -27.38 11.11 -9.32
CA ILE A 221 -27.79 12.33 -10.05
C ILE A 221 -26.96 12.54 -11.32
N THR A 222 -25.96 11.68 -11.56
CA THR A 222 -25.06 11.80 -12.71
C THR A 222 -25.48 10.85 -13.82
N HIS A 223 -25.24 11.22 -15.08
CA HIS A 223 -25.68 10.46 -16.25
C HIS A 223 -24.53 10.05 -17.18
N ASN A 224 -23.36 10.64 -17.00
CA ASN A 224 -22.19 10.37 -17.83
C ASN A 224 -20.89 10.46 -17.04
N THR A 225 -19.77 10.10 -17.68
CA THR A 225 -18.44 10.12 -17.07
C THR A 225 -18.02 11.51 -16.60
N GLU A 226 -18.34 12.55 -17.38
CA GLU A 226 -17.94 13.92 -17.04
C GLU A 226 -18.66 14.41 -15.79
N GLU A 227 -19.96 14.19 -15.71
CA GLU A 227 -20.75 14.54 -14.52
C GLU A 227 -20.28 13.74 -13.29
N GLY A 228 -19.98 12.45 -13.47
CA GLY A 228 -19.42 11.61 -12.42
C GLY A 228 -18.09 12.15 -11.89
N LEU A 229 -17.17 12.56 -12.77
CA LEU A 229 -15.90 13.18 -12.40
C LEU A 229 -16.09 14.49 -11.62
N LEU A 230 -16.98 15.36 -12.10
CA LEU A 230 -17.28 16.64 -11.45
C LEU A 230 -17.88 16.44 -10.05
N GLU A 231 -18.81 15.47 -9.90
CA GLU A 231 -19.45 15.21 -8.61
C GLU A 231 -18.46 14.59 -7.60
N VAL A 232 -17.61 13.65 -8.03
CA VAL A 232 -16.53 13.11 -7.20
C VAL A 232 -15.60 14.23 -6.75
N TYR A 233 -15.20 15.13 -7.65
CA TYR A 233 -14.31 16.25 -7.31
C TYR A 233 -14.93 17.20 -6.30
N ARG A 234 -16.23 17.54 -6.45
CA ARG A 234 -16.96 18.39 -5.50
C ARG A 234 -16.97 17.80 -4.08
N LYS A 235 -17.04 16.47 -3.97
CA LYS A 235 -17.00 15.79 -2.66
C LYS A 235 -15.62 15.78 -2.05
N LEU A 236 -14.57 15.65 -2.88
CA LEU A 236 -13.19 15.62 -2.44
C LEU A 236 -12.65 17.01 -2.10
N ARG A 237 -13.02 18.03 -2.89
CA ARG A 237 -12.57 19.42 -2.73
C ARG A 237 -13.73 20.40 -2.71
N PRO A 238 -14.48 20.48 -1.59
CA PRO A 238 -15.55 21.42 -1.47
C PRO A 238 -15.02 22.86 -1.51
N GLY A 239 -15.62 23.69 -2.38
CA GLY A 239 -15.27 25.10 -2.53
C GLY A 239 -14.38 25.45 -3.73
N GLU A 240 -13.81 24.47 -4.42
CA GLU A 240 -13.12 24.69 -5.69
C GLU A 240 -14.09 24.47 -6.88
N PRO A 241 -14.07 25.35 -7.91
CA PRO A 241 -14.86 25.14 -9.11
C PRO A 241 -14.30 23.94 -9.89
N PRO A 242 -15.10 22.87 -10.11
CA PRO A 242 -14.61 21.69 -10.80
C PRO A 242 -14.56 21.92 -12.33
N THR A 243 -13.47 21.47 -12.96
CA THR A 243 -13.38 21.28 -14.41
C THR A 243 -13.18 19.80 -14.70
N VAL A 244 -13.58 19.32 -15.86
CA VAL A 244 -13.42 17.89 -16.23
C VAL A 244 -11.96 17.47 -16.19
N GLU A 245 -11.07 18.30 -16.72
CA GLU A 245 -9.63 18.03 -16.77
C GLU A 245 -9.02 17.96 -15.37
N SER A 246 -9.30 18.96 -14.51
CA SER A 246 -8.77 18.96 -13.14
C SER A 246 -9.33 17.80 -12.31
N SER A 247 -10.59 17.45 -12.52
CA SER A 247 -11.25 16.34 -11.83
C SER A 247 -10.63 15.00 -12.22
N ARG A 248 -10.39 14.80 -13.52
CA ARG A 248 -9.70 13.60 -14.02
C ARG A 248 -8.27 13.50 -13.49
N ALA A 249 -7.48 14.56 -13.64
CA ALA A 249 -6.11 14.60 -13.14
C ALA A 249 -6.02 14.35 -11.62
N HIS A 250 -7.01 14.83 -10.87
CA HIS A 250 -7.08 14.57 -9.42
C HIS A 250 -7.40 13.11 -9.10
N LEU A 251 -8.37 12.51 -9.79
CA LEU A 251 -8.73 11.10 -9.62
C LEU A 251 -7.57 10.18 -10.01
N ASP A 252 -6.93 10.47 -11.15
CA ASP A 252 -5.76 9.73 -11.63
C ASP A 252 -4.61 9.81 -10.61
N SER A 253 -4.35 10.99 -10.07
CA SER A 253 -3.35 11.22 -9.04
C SER A 253 -3.64 10.46 -7.72
N LEU A 254 -4.93 10.28 -7.37
CA LEU A 254 -5.31 9.59 -6.12
C LEU A 254 -5.17 8.07 -6.19
N PHE A 255 -5.49 7.45 -7.35
CA PHE A 255 -5.62 5.99 -7.44
C PHE A 255 -4.71 5.32 -8.47
N PHE A 256 -4.21 6.07 -9.46
CA PHE A 256 -3.44 5.53 -10.58
C PHE A 256 -2.00 6.03 -10.65
N ASP A 257 -1.62 7.00 -9.81
CA ASP A 257 -0.22 7.40 -9.66
C ASP A 257 0.51 6.42 -8.71
N ALA A 258 1.43 5.63 -9.23
CA ALA A 258 2.21 4.67 -8.47
C ALA A 258 3.01 5.29 -7.31
N ARG A 259 3.33 6.58 -7.40
CA ARG A 259 4.04 7.31 -6.34
C ARG A 259 3.13 7.68 -5.17
N ARG A 260 1.82 7.76 -5.40
CA ARG A 260 0.81 8.21 -4.42
C ARG A 260 -0.07 7.08 -3.91
N TYR A 261 -0.32 6.07 -4.71
CA TYR A 261 -1.18 4.93 -4.36
C TYR A 261 -0.45 3.62 -4.54
N ASP A 262 -0.34 2.85 -3.46
CA ASP A 262 0.27 1.53 -3.50
C ASP A 262 -0.41 0.58 -2.51
N LEU A 263 -0.74 -0.61 -2.98
CA LEU A 263 -1.29 -1.70 -2.15
C LEU A 263 -0.20 -2.57 -1.53
N ALA A 264 1.05 -2.38 -1.92
CA ALA A 264 2.19 -3.24 -1.64
C ALA A 264 1.96 -4.71 -2.05
N ARG A 265 3.02 -5.51 -2.04
CA ARG A 265 2.96 -6.95 -2.40
C ARG A 265 1.99 -7.72 -1.50
N PHE A 266 1.99 -7.39 -0.21
CA PHE A 266 1.16 -8.06 0.77
C PHE A 266 -0.34 -7.74 0.62
N GLY A 267 -0.70 -6.48 0.36
CA GLY A 267 -2.08 -6.08 0.09
C GLY A 267 -2.63 -6.71 -1.19
N ARG A 268 -1.83 -6.75 -2.25
CA ARG A 268 -2.17 -7.43 -3.52
C ARG A 268 -2.39 -8.93 -3.32
N TYR A 269 -1.49 -9.59 -2.60
CA TYR A 269 -1.64 -11.01 -2.27
C TYR A 269 -2.92 -11.31 -1.51
N LYS A 270 -3.23 -10.52 -0.45
CA LYS A 270 -4.48 -10.69 0.31
C LYS A 270 -5.71 -10.45 -0.55
N MET A 271 -5.71 -9.42 -1.39
CA MET A 271 -6.81 -9.12 -2.28
C MET A 271 -7.03 -10.23 -3.30
N ASN A 272 -5.95 -10.68 -3.96
CA ASN A 272 -6.02 -11.78 -4.91
C ASN A 272 -6.53 -13.07 -4.27
N ASN A 273 -6.10 -13.37 -3.05
CA ASN A 273 -6.56 -14.56 -2.33
C ASN A 273 -8.04 -14.50 -1.94
N LYS A 274 -8.53 -13.31 -1.51
CA LYS A 274 -9.96 -13.11 -1.17
C LYS A 274 -10.87 -13.09 -2.41
N LEU A 275 -10.38 -12.54 -3.52
CA LEU A 275 -11.10 -12.40 -4.78
C LEU A 275 -10.78 -13.52 -5.78
N ALA A 276 -10.06 -14.55 -5.37
CA ALA A 276 -9.65 -15.66 -6.24
C ALA A 276 -10.86 -16.26 -6.96
N LEU A 277 -10.80 -16.30 -8.28
CA LEU A 277 -11.87 -16.80 -9.13
C LEU A 277 -12.30 -18.22 -8.74
N ALA A 278 -11.35 -19.11 -8.51
CA ALA A 278 -11.61 -20.49 -8.12
C ALA A 278 -12.50 -20.59 -6.85
N ARG A 279 -12.31 -19.72 -5.86
CA ARG A 279 -13.16 -19.71 -4.65
C ARG A 279 -14.56 -19.14 -4.92
N ARG A 280 -14.68 -18.24 -5.88
CA ARG A 280 -15.95 -17.57 -6.22
C ARG A 280 -16.85 -18.43 -7.08
N ILE A 281 -16.27 -19.22 -7.97
CA ILE A 281 -17.04 -20.11 -8.88
C ILE A 281 -17.31 -21.48 -8.27
N ALA A 282 -16.56 -21.88 -7.22
CA ALA A 282 -16.75 -23.17 -6.59
C ALA A 282 -18.20 -23.37 -6.13
N GLY A 283 -18.84 -24.44 -6.57
CA GLY A 283 -20.22 -24.77 -6.24
C GLY A 283 -21.28 -24.23 -7.19
N TYR A 284 -20.91 -23.37 -8.15
CA TYR A 284 -21.80 -22.93 -9.21
C TYR A 284 -21.75 -23.89 -10.42
N LYS A 285 -22.78 -23.84 -11.26
CA LYS A 285 -22.84 -24.62 -12.49
C LYS A 285 -22.28 -23.82 -13.66
N ALA A 286 -21.56 -24.47 -14.55
CA ALA A 286 -21.07 -23.85 -15.77
C ALA A 286 -22.25 -23.39 -16.67
N ALA A 287 -22.24 -22.13 -17.10
CA ALA A 287 -23.25 -21.58 -18.01
C ALA A 287 -23.03 -22.03 -19.46
N GLU A 288 -21.80 -22.31 -19.83
CA GLU A 288 -21.36 -22.75 -21.17
C GLU A 288 -20.28 -23.81 -21.01
N ASP A 289 -20.00 -24.53 -22.11
CA ASP A 289 -18.90 -25.50 -22.17
C ASP A 289 -17.56 -24.80 -21.99
N ILE A 290 -16.75 -25.21 -21.00
CA ILE A 290 -15.42 -24.67 -20.76
C ILE A 290 -14.40 -25.55 -21.50
N ILE A 291 -13.79 -24.99 -22.54
CA ILE A 291 -12.82 -25.64 -23.39
C ILE A 291 -11.42 -25.10 -23.13
N ALA A 292 -10.43 -25.97 -23.03
CA ALA A 292 -9.03 -25.54 -22.88
C ALA A 292 -8.56 -24.83 -24.16
N PRO A 293 -8.09 -23.56 -24.09
CA PRO A 293 -7.81 -22.75 -25.28
C PRO A 293 -6.63 -23.27 -26.11
N LEU A 294 -5.73 -24.07 -25.53
CA LEU A 294 -4.56 -24.59 -26.20
C LEU A 294 -4.75 -25.99 -26.76
N THR A 295 -5.56 -26.83 -26.11
CA THR A 295 -5.73 -28.25 -26.50
C THR A 295 -7.08 -28.52 -27.15
N GLY A 296 -8.06 -27.62 -27.02
CA GLY A 296 -9.42 -27.84 -27.50
C GLY A 296 -10.20 -28.91 -26.71
N GLU A 297 -9.65 -29.35 -25.57
CA GLU A 297 -10.26 -30.34 -24.70
C GLU A 297 -11.40 -29.75 -23.88
N LEU A 298 -12.52 -30.44 -23.79
CA LEU A 298 -13.65 -30.06 -22.95
C LEU A 298 -13.28 -30.32 -21.50
N LEU A 299 -13.15 -29.25 -20.69
CA LEU A 299 -12.81 -29.33 -19.28
C LEU A 299 -14.04 -29.51 -18.39
N VAL A 300 -15.12 -28.79 -18.69
CA VAL A 300 -16.39 -28.83 -17.95
C VAL A 300 -17.54 -28.63 -18.94
N ALA A 301 -18.55 -29.50 -18.92
CA ALA A 301 -19.72 -29.36 -19.77
C ALA A 301 -20.73 -28.34 -19.19
N GLN A 302 -21.54 -27.74 -20.05
CA GLN A 302 -22.63 -26.87 -19.67
C GLN A 302 -23.55 -27.52 -18.63
N GLY A 303 -23.84 -26.86 -17.53
CA GLY A 303 -24.70 -27.36 -16.45
C GLY A 303 -24.00 -28.27 -15.44
N GLU A 304 -22.75 -28.64 -15.66
CA GLU A 304 -21.92 -29.40 -14.71
C GLU A 304 -21.43 -28.46 -13.59
N LYS A 305 -21.12 -29.04 -12.37
CA LYS A 305 -20.84 -28.29 -11.17
C LYS A 305 -19.37 -28.41 -10.77
#